data_11cb5a5aee9ede1cd3d66e8c6fb10269
#
_entry.id   11cb5a5aee9ede1cd3d66e8c6fb10269
#
_cell.length_a   1.000
_cell.length_b   1.000
_cell.length_c   1.000
_cell.angle_alpha   90.00
_cell.angle_beta   90.00
_cell.angle_gamma   90.00
#
_symmetry.space_group_name_H-M   'P 1'
#
loop_
_entity.id
_entity.type
_entity.pdbx_description
1 polymer ?
#
loop_
_entity_poly.entity_id
_entity_poly.type
_entity_poly.pdbx_seq_one_letter_code
_entity_poly.pdbx_strand_id
1 'polypeptide(L)'
;MEQLNRFQPAMLGGYPSNLEFEAPEYSQEGIGHFRTSLEDQERIRKLTFYGSFDGDKLVGTLCMGAPQHIGGLFVDAAYHRRGIGRRLFEAMRQDYTRQVFTVNSSPYADEVYRHLGFTQTDREQTVDGLRFTPMQYDGERI
;
A
#
# COMPACT_ATOMS: atom_id res chain seq x y z
N MET A 1 9.35 -13.76 -13.98
CA MET A 1 10.02 -13.05 -12.86
C MET A 1 9.42 -11.66 -12.74
N GLU A 2 9.03 -11.28 -11.54
CA GLU A 2 8.47 -9.95 -11.31
C GLU A 2 9.55 -8.89 -11.37
N GLN A 3 9.23 -7.75 -11.93
CA GLN A 3 10.11 -6.59 -11.97
C GLN A 3 9.49 -5.48 -11.11
N LEU A 4 10.32 -4.77 -10.35
CA LEU A 4 9.90 -3.69 -9.46
C LEU A 4 10.22 -2.36 -10.12
N ASN A 5 9.20 -1.55 -10.36
CA ASN A 5 9.34 -0.26 -11.04
C ASN A 5 8.48 0.81 -10.37
N ARG A 6 8.97 2.04 -10.39
CA ARG A 6 8.13 3.19 -10.10
C ARG A 6 7.24 3.47 -11.32
N PHE A 7 6.00 3.84 -11.09
CA PHE A 7 5.07 4.08 -12.18
C PHE A 7 3.95 5.03 -11.76
N GLN A 8 3.20 5.50 -12.73
CA GLN A 8 1.97 6.26 -12.51
C GLN A 8 0.79 5.43 -13.04
N PRO A 9 -0.29 5.28 -12.25
CA PRO A 9 -1.45 4.50 -12.69
C PRO A 9 -2.05 4.97 -14.01
N ALA A 10 -1.94 6.27 -14.31
CA ALA A 10 -2.43 6.82 -15.57
C ALA A 10 -1.79 6.17 -16.80
N MET A 11 -0.55 5.68 -16.68
CA MET A 11 0.14 4.99 -17.76
C MET A 11 -0.47 3.63 -18.08
N LEU A 12 -1.25 3.09 -17.16
CA LEU A 12 -1.92 1.80 -17.29
C LEU A 12 -3.42 1.95 -17.50
N GLY A 13 -3.92 3.18 -17.66
CA GLY A 13 -5.35 3.44 -17.74
C GLY A 13 -6.05 3.39 -16.38
N GLY A 14 -5.30 3.47 -15.28
CA GLY A 14 -5.80 3.40 -13.92
C GLY A 14 -5.37 2.12 -13.22
N TYR A 15 -5.94 1.84 -12.06
CA TYR A 15 -5.62 0.63 -11.30
C TYR A 15 -6.23 -0.60 -11.97
N PRO A 16 -5.44 -1.67 -12.15
CA PRO A 16 -5.98 -2.93 -12.65
C PRO A 16 -7.05 -3.50 -11.72
N SER A 17 -8.13 -4.00 -12.28
CA SER A 17 -9.22 -4.59 -11.50
C SER A 17 -8.84 -5.93 -10.85
N ASN A 18 -7.75 -6.54 -11.30
CA ASN A 18 -7.27 -7.81 -10.75
C ASN A 18 -6.51 -7.66 -9.44
N LEU A 19 -6.19 -6.44 -9.01
CA LEU A 19 -5.57 -6.22 -7.71
C LEU A 19 -6.63 -6.30 -6.61
N GLU A 20 -6.31 -7.02 -5.54
CA GLU A 20 -7.18 -7.11 -4.38
C GLU A 20 -6.81 -6.04 -3.37
N PHE A 21 -7.84 -5.41 -2.82
CA PHE A 21 -7.66 -4.52 -1.69
C PHE A 21 -7.36 -5.34 -0.44
N GLU A 22 -6.47 -4.87 0.39
CA GLU A 22 -6.18 -5.48 1.68
C GLU A 22 -7.23 -5.07 2.72
N ALA A 23 -8.52 -5.09 2.32
CA ALA A 23 -9.57 -4.58 3.16
C ALA A 23 -10.91 -5.28 2.90
N PRO A 24 -10.97 -6.63 2.92
CA PRO A 24 -12.26 -7.31 2.71
C PRO A 24 -13.25 -7.02 3.83
N GLU A 25 -12.76 -6.54 4.98
CA GLU A 25 -13.60 -6.22 6.14
C GLU A 25 -14.11 -4.79 6.16
N TYR A 26 -13.74 -3.98 5.17
CA TYR A 26 -14.25 -2.61 5.07
C TYR A 26 -15.75 -2.64 4.75
N SER A 27 -16.49 -1.66 5.29
CA SER A 27 -17.89 -1.48 4.94
C SER A 27 -18.01 -1.06 3.47
N GLN A 28 -19.22 -1.21 2.91
CA GLN A 28 -19.46 -0.76 1.54
C GLN A 28 -19.17 0.72 1.36
N GLU A 29 -19.52 1.53 2.35
CA GLU A 29 -19.22 2.96 2.35
C GLU A 29 -17.71 3.19 2.35
N GLY A 30 -16.97 2.49 3.19
CA GLY A 30 -15.53 2.62 3.28
C GLY A 30 -14.84 2.20 2.00
N ILE A 31 -15.28 1.13 1.37
CA ILE A 31 -14.76 0.69 0.07
C ILE A 31 -14.99 1.76 -0.99
N GLY A 32 -16.19 2.39 -1.00
CA GLY A 32 -16.51 3.45 -1.93
C GLY A 32 -15.59 4.65 -1.78
N HIS A 33 -15.39 5.10 -0.56
CA HIS A 33 -14.45 6.19 -0.25
C HIS A 33 -13.03 5.87 -0.70
N PHE A 34 -12.58 4.68 -0.42
CA PHE A 34 -11.23 4.26 -0.78
C PHE A 34 -11.03 4.27 -2.30
N ARG A 35 -11.98 3.73 -3.04
CA ARG A 35 -11.93 3.72 -4.51
C ARG A 35 -11.95 5.13 -5.08
N THR A 36 -12.81 6.00 -4.55
CA THR A 36 -12.90 7.39 -4.98
C THR A 36 -11.58 8.11 -4.77
N SER A 37 -10.92 7.88 -3.63
CA SER A 37 -9.61 8.46 -3.36
C SER A 37 -8.55 8.01 -4.37
N LEU A 38 -8.58 6.74 -4.76
CA LEU A 38 -7.62 6.21 -5.74
C LEU A 38 -7.87 6.73 -7.14
N GLU A 39 -9.12 7.07 -7.46
CA GLU A 39 -9.50 7.59 -8.78
C GLU A 39 -9.33 9.10 -8.90
N ASP A 40 -9.11 9.80 -7.79
CA ASP A 40 -8.87 11.25 -7.80
C ASP A 40 -7.53 11.56 -8.44
N GLN A 41 -7.57 12.14 -9.64
CA GLN A 41 -6.39 12.42 -10.45
C GLN A 41 -5.37 13.32 -9.76
N GLU A 42 -5.84 14.38 -9.07
CA GLU A 42 -4.93 15.27 -8.36
C GLU A 42 -4.25 14.61 -7.21
N ARG A 43 -4.99 13.81 -6.44
CA ARG A 43 -4.45 13.09 -5.31
C ARG A 43 -3.46 12.04 -5.75
N ILE A 44 -3.77 11.30 -6.82
CA ILE A 44 -2.90 10.27 -7.37
C ILE A 44 -1.58 10.85 -7.86
N ARG A 45 -1.60 12.04 -8.47
CA ARG A 45 -0.37 12.69 -8.94
C ARG A 45 0.63 13.01 -7.83
N LYS A 46 0.14 13.19 -6.60
CA LYS A 46 0.99 13.50 -5.45
C LYS A 46 1.58 12.26 -4.79
N LEU A 47 1.16 11.09 -5.22
CA LEU A 47 1.64 9.83 -4.68
C LEU A 47 2.78 9.28 -5.53
N THR A 48 3.69 8.55 -4.89
CA THR A 48 4.72 7.79 -5.58
C THR A 48 4.31 6.33 -5.58
N PHE A 49 4.33 5.70 -6.74
CA PHE A 49 3.88 4.31 -6.90
C PHE A 49 5.05 3.42 -7.22
N TYR A 50 5.07 2.25 -6.58
CA TYR A 50 6.01 1.16 -6.85
C TYR A 50 5.20 -0.03 -7.29
N GLY A 51 5.59 -0.65 -8.38
CA GLY A 51 4.86 -1.76 -8.96
C GLY A 51 5.72 -3.00 -9.15
N SER A 52 5.10 -4.15 -8.92
CA SER A 52 5.69 -5.43 -9.24
C SER A 52 4.97 -5.96 -10.49
N PHE A 53 5.74 -6.31 -11.51
CA PHE A 53 5.21 -6.73 -12.80
C PHE A 53 5.65 -8.15 -13.12
N ASP A 54 4.70 -8.92 -13.66
CA ASP A 54 5.00 -10.21 -14.26
C ASP A 54 4.79 -10.03 -15.77
N GLY A 55 5.89 -9.84 -16.51
CA GLY A 55 5.82 -9.37 -17.88
C GLY A 55 5.18 -7.99 -17.92
N ASP A 56 4.09 -7.84 -18.66
CA ASP A 56 3.35 -6.58 -18.77
C ASP A 56 2.23 -6.45 -17.74
N LYS A 57 2.03 -7.48 -16.92
CA LYS A 57 0.94 -7.51 -15.94
C LYS A 57 1.39 -6.94 -14.61
N LEU A 58 0.70 -5.91 -14.14
CA LEU A 58 0.91 -5.38 -12.78
C LEU A 58 0.29 -6.36 -11.78
N VAL A 59 1.11 -6.92 -10.89
CA VAL A 59 0.66 -7.92 -9.91
C VAL A 59 0.74 -7.44 -8.47
N GLY A 60 1.37 -6.31 -8.23
CA GLY A 60 1.40 -5.70 -6.90
C GLY A 60 1.78 -4.24 -6.99
N THR A 61 1.32 -3.45 -6.04
CA THR A 61 1.68 -2.04 -5.97
C THR A 61 1.70 -1.54 -4.54
N LEU A 62 2.63 -0.63 -4.27
CA LEU A 62 2.71 0.11 -3.03
C LEU A 62 2.73 1.60 -3.38
N CYS A 63 1.92 2.41 -2.70
CA CYS A 63 1.94 3.84 -2.94
C CYS A 63 2.34 4.61 -1.67
N MET A 64 3.08 5.69 -1.89
CA MET A 64 3.60 6.56 -0.84
C MET A 64 3.09 7.96 -0.98
N GLY A 65 2.60 8.52 0.12
CA GLY A 65 2.25 9.93 0.23
C GLY A 65 3.22 10.66 1.14
N ALA A 66 3.05 11.98 1.20
CA ALA A 66 3.85 12.81 2.10
C ALA A 66 3.29 12.75 3.53
N PRO A 67 4.14 12.85 4.57
CA PRO A 67 5.61 12.98 4.46
C PRO A 67 6.35 11.67 4.17
N GLN A 68 5.96 10.57 4.72
CA GLN A 68 6.45 9.21 4.44
C GLN A 68 5.38 8.23 4.92
N HIS A 69 4.21 8.38 4.35
CA HIS A 69 3.03 7.61 4.73
C HIS A 69 2.62 6.66 3.59
N ILE A 70 2.52 5.37 3.92
CA ILE A 70 2.06 4.39 2.95
C ILE A 70 0.57 4.58 2.74
N GLY A 71 0.18 4.87 1.50
CA GLY A 71 -1.22 5.04 1.13
C GLY A 71 -1.94 3.74 0.83
N GLY A 72 -1.19 2.70 0.46
CA GLY A 72 -1.76 1.39 0.22
C GLY A 72 -0.73 0.40 -0.27
N LEU A 73 -1.05 -0.88 -0.07
CA LEU A 73 -0.27 -2.01 -0.55
C LEU A 73 -1.25 -3.05 -1.08
N PHE A 74 -1.18 -3.34 -2.37
CA PHE A 74 -2.10 -4.24 -3.04
C PHE A 74 -1.33 -5.30 -3.81
N VAL A 75 -1.77 -6.56 -3.70
CA VAL A 75 -1.15 -7.67 -4.42
C VAL A 75 -2.26 -8.52 -5.04
N ASP A 76 -2.07 -8.93 -6.29
CA ASP A 76 -2.99 -9.83 -6.99
C ASP A 76 -3.09 -11.14 -6.18
N ALA A 77 -4.32 -11.61 -5.97
CA ALA A 77 -4.58 -12.81 -5.17
C ALA A 77 -3.79 -14.02 -5.65
N ALA A 78 -3.61 -14.16 -6.95
CA ALA A 78 -2.85 -15.27 -7.52
C ALA A 78 -1.36 -15.22 -7.17
N TYR A 79 -0.89 -14.07 -6.68
CA TYR A 79 0.52 -13.83 -6.36
C TYR A 79 0.78 -13.67 -4.86
N HIS A 80 -0.21 -13.96 -4.01
CA HIS A 80 -0.04 -13.87 -2.57
C HIS A 80 1.00 -14.89 -2.08
N ARG A 81 1.65 -14.59 -0.97
CA ARG A 81 2.65 -15.45 -0.32
C ARG A 81 3.92 -15.68 -1.13
N ARG A 82 4.21 -14.80 -2.06
CA ARG A 82 5.45 -14.84 -2.87
C ARG A 82 6.46 -13.78 -2.48
N GLY A 83 6.21 -13.06 -1.37
CA GLY A 83 7.12 -12.01 -0.90
C GLY A 83 7.06 -10.71 -1.70
N ILE A 84 6.02 -10.50 -2.51
CA ILE A 84 5.90 -9.30 -3.34
C ILE A 84 5.78 -8.04 -2.46
N GLY A 85 4.95 -8.09 -1.42
CA GLY A 85 4.80 -6.95 -0.50
C GLY A 85 6.12 -6.54 0.14
N ARG A 86 6.92 -7.52 0.57
CA ARG A 86 8.24 -7.25 1.15
C ARG A 86 9.17 -6.63 0.13
N ARG A 87 9.21 -7.15 -1.09
CA ARG A 87 10.08 -6.60 -2.13
C ARG A 87 9.68 -5.17 -2.51
N LEU A 88 8.37 -4.90 -2.56
CA LEU A 88 7.88 -3.53 -2.80
C LEU A 88 8.32 -2.60 -1.67
N PHE A 89 8.17 -3.02 -0.43
CA PHE A 89 8.57 -2.23 0.73
C PHE A 89 10.08 -1.96 0.71
N GLU A 90 10.89 -3.00 0.46
CA GLU A 90 12.33 -2.86 0.42
C GLU A 90 12.79 -1.95 -0.73
N ALA A 91 12.15 -2.05 -1.90
CA ALA A 91 12.47 -1.17 -3.02
C ALA A 91 12.13 0.29 -2.71
N MET A 92 10.98 0.52 -2.10
CA MET A 92 10.58 1.86 -1.70
C MET A 92 11.54 2.46 -0.69
N ARG A 93 11.94 1.69 0.32
CA ARG A 93 12.84 2.19 1.37
C ARG A 93 14.14 2.76 0.83
N GLN A 94 14.64 2.22 -0.26
CA GLN A 94 15.91 2.66 -0.85
C GLN A 94 15.85 4.08 -1.41
N ASP A 95 14.66 4.59 -1.67
CA ASP A 95 14.48 5.94 -2.19
C ASP A 95 14.40 7.01 -1.10
N TYR A 96 14.49 6.62 0.18
CA TYR A 96 14.36 7.54 1.29
C TYR A 96 15.61 7.49 2.18
N THR A 97 16.12 8.65 2.54
CA THR A 97 17.23 8.75 3.49
C THR A 97 16.75 8.44 4.90
N ARG A 98 15.65 9.08 5.30
CA ARG A 98 15.05 8.82 6.61
C ARG A 98 14.23 7.55 6.54
N GLN A 99 14.48 6.63 7.47
CA GLN A 99 13.86 5.31 7.49
C GLN A 99 12.73 5.20 8.52
N VAL A 100 11.83 6.19 8.52
CA VAL A 100 10.64 6.18 9.38
C VAL A 100 9.42 6.30 8.47
N PHE A 101 8.52 5.33 8.54
CA PHE A 101 7.34 5.26 7.69
C PHE A 101 6.10 5.00 8.53
N THR A 102 4.97 5.59 8.14
CA THR A 102 3.70 5.35 8.81
C THR A 102 2.71 4.72 7.84
N VAL A 103 1.71 4.06 8.39
CA VAL A 103 0.62 3.48 7.62
C VAL A 103 -0.63 3.42 8.50
N ASN A 104 -1.79 3.56 7.87
CA ASN A 104 -3.06 3.22 8.49
C ASN A 104 -3.45 1.84 7.97
N SER A 105 -3.14 0.80 8.75
CA SER A 105 -3.30 -0.58 8.32
C SER A 105 -4.76 -1.01 8.41
N SER A 106 -5.27 -1.66 7.36
CA SER A 106 -6.57 -2.32 7.46
C SER A 106 -6.47 -3.51 8.43
N PRO A 107 -7.59 -3.96 9.04
CA PRO A 107 -7.54 -5.15 9.89
C PRO A 107 -6.98 -6.38 9.17
N TYR A 108 -7.24 -6.48 7.88
CA TYR A 108 -6.73 -7.58 7.05
C TYR A 108 -5.20 -7.51 6.88
N ALA A 109 -4.63 -6.32 6.84
CA ALA A 109 -3.23 -6.09 6.53
C ALA A 109 -2.32 -6.02 7.77
N ASP A 110 -2.88 -6.03 8.98
CA ASP A 110 -2.09 -5.89 10.22
C ASP A 110 -0.91 -6.87 10.28
N GLU A 111 -1.15 -8.13 9.97
CA GLU A 111 -0.10 -9.16 9.99
C GLU A 111 0.98 -8.86 8.96
N VAL A 112 0.59 -8.39 7.78
CA VAL A 112 1.54 -8.05 6.70
C VAL A 112 2.49 -6.96 7.18
N TYR A 113 1.94 -5.89 7.74
CA TYR A 113 2.78 -4.79 8.21
C TYR A 113 3.62 -5.17 9.41
N ARG A 114 3.11 -6.00 10.32
CA ARG A 114 3.91 -6.50 11.44
C ARG A 114 5.11 -7.31 10.95
N HIS A 115 4.92 -8.15 9.94
CA HIS A 115 6.01 -8.92 9.36
C HIS A 115 7.04 -8.04 8.65
N LEU A 116 6.62 -6.86 8.17
CA LEU A 116 7.54 -5.89 7.58
C LEU A 116 8.31 -5.09 8.66
N GLY A 117 7.92 -5.19 9.91
CA GLY A 117 8.58 -4.51 11.01
C GLY A 117 7.82 -3.32 11.58
N PHE A 118 6.57 -3.14 11.20
CA PHE A 118 5.73 -2.07 11.74
C PHE A 118 5.18 -2.45 13.11
N THR A 119 5.02 -1.45 13.97
CA THR A 119 4.40 -1.59 15.28
C THR A 119 3.21 -0.65 15.39
N GLN A 120 2.20 -1.10 16.13
CA GLN A 120 1.00 -0.31 16.35
C GLN A 120 1.31 0.93 17.22
N THR A 121 0.83 2.08 16.80
CA THR A 121 1.06 3.35 17.51
C THR A 121 -0.18 3.89 18.18
N ASP A 122 -1.36 3.41 17.81
CA ASP A 122 -2.62 3.81 18.39
C ASP A 122 -3.63 2.66 18.23
N ARG A 123 -4.77 2.78 18.91
CA ARG A 123 -5.83 1.77 18.79
C ARG A 123 -6.50 1.80 17.42
N GLU A 124 -7.21 0.74 17.09
CA GLU A 124 -8.01 0.68 15.88
C GLU A 124 -9.08 1.78 15.88
N GLN A 125 -9.27 2.38 14.73
CA GLN A 125 -10.20 3.49 14.54
C GLN A 125 -11.08 3.22 13.33
N THR A 126 -12.20 3.95 13.24
CA THR A 126 -13.10 3.88 12.09
C THR A 126 -13.43 5.30 11.65
N VAL A 127 -13.12 5.61 10.40
CA VAL A 127 -13.42 6.92 9.78
C VAL A 127 -14.04 6.67 8.43
N ASP A 128 -15.23 7.23 8.18
CA ASP A 128 -15.96 7.07 6.92
C ASP A 128 -16.16 5.60 6.51
N GLY A 129 -16.41 4.74 7.49
CA GLY A 129 -16.61 3.31 7.25
C GLY A 129 -15.33 2.52 7.05
N LEU A 130 -14.17 3.16 7.09
CA LEU A 130 -12.88 2.48 6.99
C LEU A 130 -12.33 2.21 8.38
N ARG A 131 -12.07 0.94 8.67
CA ARG A 131 -11.40 0.52 9.90
C ARG A 131 -9.91 0.46 9.63
N PHE A 132 -9.12 1.03 10.55
CA PHE A 132 -7.67 1.00 10.41
C PHE A 132 -6.99 1.09 11.76
N THR A 133 -5.75 0.61 11.79
CA THR A 133 -4.86 0.72 12.96
C THR A 133 -3.62 1.50 12.54
N PRO A 134 -3.33 2.64 13.18
CA PRO A 134 -2.09 3.37 12.89
C PRO A 134 -0.87 2.55 13.29
N MET A 135 0.09 2.46 12.39
CA MET A 135 1.32 1.72 12.60
C MET A 135 2.52 2.51 12.11
N GLN A 136 3.69 2.20 12.66
CA GLN A 136 4.93 2.88 12.28
C GLN A 136 6.06 1.88 12.16
N TYR A 137 6.88 2.07 11.13
CA TYR A 137 8.16 1.42 10.95
C TYR A 137 9.25 2.44 11.30
N ASP A 138 10.16 2.06 12.19
CA ASP A 138 11.29 2.90 12.58
C ASP A 138 12.57 2.13 12.34
N GLY A 139 13.13 2.27 11.15
CA GLY A 139 14.38 1.61 10.75
C GLY A 139 15.63 2.31 11.26
N GLU A 140 15.47 3.47 11.88
CA GLU A 140 16.58 4.21 12.49
C GLU A 140 16.80 3.81 13.95
N ARG A 141 15.88 3.04 14.49
CA ARG A 141 15.96 2.58 15.88
C ARG A 141 16.96 1.42 15.98
N ILE A 142 17.88 1.58 16.90
CA ILE A 142 18.91 0.56 17.17
C ILE A 142 18.50 -0.32 18.33
#